data_bf9c978af9ecd2eb767827d1ffc50cd3
#
_entry.id   bf9c978af9ecd2eb767827d1ffc50cd3
#
_cell.length_a   1.000
_cell.length_b   1.000
_cell.length_c   1.000
_cell.angle_alpha   90.00
_cell.angle_beta   90.00
_cell.angle_gamma   90.00
#
_symmetry.space_group_name_H-M   'P 1'
#
loop_
_entity.id
_entity.type
_entity.pdbx_description
1 polymer ?
#
loop_
_entity_poly.entity_id
_entity_poly.type
_entity_poly.pdbx_seq_one_letter_code
_entity_poly.pdbx_strand_id
1 'polypeptide(L)'
;MECARALKAITARAGTFGLKPAILENKVVYVDMNDCPAQMDILAHVDVVPAGDGWSVTEPFVPLLRDGKLYGRGTCDDKGPAVAALYAMRAVRELNISLKYNVRLILGADEETGCRDTDCYYSHFKEAPCSYSPDGEYPVINLEKGGLGCYEQVMGEPGKCLAIGGGTYAHFLKNGVAFGASRLGVDYHMHGANECLVVDEIVRSAELFALTIVALCGEHAEPM
;
A
#
# COMPACT_ATOMS: atom_id res chain seq x y z
N MET A 1 -9.00 -10.73 -16.57
CA MET A 1 -7.98 -10.28 -17.56
C MET A 1 -7.31 -8.98 -17.18
N GLU A 2 -8.03 -8.00 -16.63
CA GLU A 2 -7.47 -6.67 -16.31
C GLU A 2 -6.54 -6.66 -15.10
N CYS A 3 -6.88 -7.34 -14.01
CA CYS A 3 -5.99 -7.47 -12.84
C CYS A 3 -4.63 -8.08 -13.21
N ALA A 4 -4.62 -9.13 -14.06
CA ALA A 4 -3.37 -9.74 -14.53
C ALA A 4 -2.49 -8.75 -15.34
N ARG A 5 -3.10 -7.78 -16.02
CA ARG A 5 -2.38 -6.72 -16.72
C ARG A 5 -1.80 -5.71 -15.73
N ALA A 6 -2.54 -5.34 -14.69
CA ALA A 6 -2.08 -4.48 -13.62
C ALA A 6 -0.90 -5.12 -12.84
N LEU A 7 -1.03 -6.40 -12.46
CA LEU A 7 0.05 -7.15 -11.81
C LEU A 7 1.32 -7.20 -12.67
N LYS A 8 1.21 -7.45 -13.98
CA LYS A 8 2.36 -7.43 -14.89
C LYS A 8 2.99 -6.04 -15.02
N ALA A 9 2.17 -4.99 -15.07
CA ALA A 9 2.66 -3.62 -15.18
C ALA A 9 3.48 -3.22 -13.94
N ILE A 10 2.99 -3.53 -12.74
CA ILE A 10 3.70 -3.21 -11.51
C ILE A 10 4.96 -4.07 -11.34
N THR A 11 4.92 -5.35 -11.75
CA THR A 11 6.09 -6.22 -11.80
C THR A 11 7.20 -5.62 -12.67
N ALA A 12 6.84 -5.19 -13.89
CA ALA A 12 7.78 -4.56 -14.80
C ALA A 12 8.35 -3.26 -14.20
N ARG A 13 7.50 -2.44 -13.59
CA ARG A 13 7.92 -1.18 -12.95
C ARG A 13 8.86 -1.44 -11.78
N ALA A 14 8.54 -2.37 -10.88
CA ALA A 14 9.40 -2.75 -9.76
C ALA A 14 10.79 -3.22 -10.23
N GLY A 15 10.84 -4.01 -11.31
CA GLY A 15 12.09 -4.44 -11.93
C GLY A 15 12.94 -3.26 -12.43
N THR A 16 12.33 -2.21 -13.00
CA THR A 16 13.07 -1.01 -13.42
C THR A 16 13.67 -0.22 -12.26
N PHE A 17 13.12 -0.38 -11.06
CA PHE A 17 13.66 0.22 -9.83
C PHE A 17 14.77 -0.64 -9.19
N GLY A 18 15.11 -1.78 -9.82
CA GLY A 18 16.09 -2.72 -9.31
C GLY A 18 15.61 -3.50 -8.08
N LEU A 19 14.32 -3.50 -7.81
CA LEU A 19 13.68 -4.35 -6.82
C LEU A 19 13.52 -5.78 -7.35
N LYS A 20 13.11 -6.72 -6.50
CA LYS A 20 13.00 -8.15 -6.82
C LYS A 20 11.54 -8.60 -6.90
N PRO A 21 10.82 -8.29 -7.99
CA PRO A 21 9.43 -8.72 -8.16
C PRO A 21 9.33 -10.20 -8.57
N ALA A 22 8.29 -10.86 -8.09
CA ALA A 22 7.88 -12.18 -8.57
C ALA A 22 6.35 -12.28 -8.60
N ILE A 23 5.83 -13.15 -9.47
CA ILE A 23 4.40 -13.42 -9.61
C ILE A 23 4.12 -14.82 -9.10
N LEU A 24 3.18 -14.94 -8.15
CA LEU A 24 2.72 -16.19 -7.59
C LEU A 24 1.36 -16.55 -8.21
N GLU A 25 1.27 -17.72 -8.87
CA GLU A 25 0.05 -18.31 -9.45
C GLU A 25 -0.81 -17.36 -10.32
N ASN A 26 -0.22 -16.30 -10.87
CA ASN A 26 -0.92 -15.21 -11.57
C ASN A 26 -2.00 -14.48 -10.73
N LYS A 27 -1.95 -14.60 -9.41
CA LYS A 27 -2.90 -14.00 -8.45
C LYS A 27 -2.28 -12.89 -7.61
N VAL A 28 -1.01 -13.06 -7.25
CA VAL A 28 -0.29 -12.15 -6.37
C VAL A 28 1.05 -11.79 -6.99
N VAL A 29 1.43 -10.53 -6.87
CA VAL A 29 2.81 -10.08 -7.06
C VAL A 29 3.41 -9.81 -5.69
N TYR A 30 4.62 -10.25 -5.45
CA TYR A 30 5.41 -9.77 -4.32
C TYR A 30 6.71 -9.15 -4.80
N VAL A 31 7.17 -8.15 -4.08
CA VAL A 31 8.36 -7.36 -4.44
C VAL A 31 9.25 -7.25 -3.20
N ASP A 32 10.40 -7.89 -3.24
CA ASP A 32 11.40 -7.80 -2.17
C ASP A 32 12.39 -6.66 -2.38
N MET A 33 12.78 -6.00 -1.30
CA MET A 33 13.87 -5.02 -1.30
C MET A 33 15.24 -5.68 -1.43
N ASN A 34 15.46 -6.76 -0.68
CA ASN A 34 16.75 -7.45 -0.55
C ASN A 34 16.56 -8.95 -0.22
N ASP A 35 17.64 -9.66 0.11
CA ASP A 35 17.64 -11.08 0.48
C ASP A 35 17.78 -11.31 1.99
N CYS A 36 17.63 -10.26 2.80
CA CYS A 36 17.65 -10.37 4.26
C CYS A 36 16.39 -11.06 4.79
N PRO A 37 16.38 -11.51 6.06
CA PRO A 37 15.17 -12.03 6.67
C PRO A 37 14.01 -11.01 6.59
N ALA A 38 12.82 -11.48 6.26
CA ALA A 38 11.62 -10.64 6.20
C ALA A 38 11.24 -10.16 7.60
N GLN A 39 10.97 -8.86 7.73
CA GLN A 39 10.48 -8.25 8.96
C GLN A 39 9.17 -7.50 8.75
N MET A 40 8.94 -6.99 7.55
CA MET A 40 7.75 -6.20 7.27
C MET A 40 7.11 -6.59 5.93
N ASP A 41 5.79 -6.83 5.95
CA ASP A 41 4.96 -6.95 4.76
C ASP A 41 4.09 -5.70 4.60
N ILE A 42 3.98 -5.21 3.37
CA ILE A 42 3.05 -4.16 2.96
C ILE A 42 2.05 -4.82 2.01
N LEU A 43 0.76 -4.83 2.37
CA LEU A 43 -0.27 -5.49 1.59
C LEU A 43 -1.19 -4.48 0.92
N ALA A 44 -1.26 -4.51 -0.40
CA ALA A 44 -2.11 -3.64 -1.21
C ALA A 44 -2.79 -4.47 -2.31
N HIS A 45 -3.78 -3.91 -3.01
CA HIS A 45 -4.46 -4.63 -4.08
C HIS A 45 -4.56 -3.84 -5.39
N VAL A 46 -4.86 -4.54 -6.47
CA VAL A 46 -4.97 -3.97 -7.81
C VAL A 46 -6.32 -4.19 -8.46
N ASP A 47 -7.18 -5.03 -7.87
CA ASP A 47 -8.58 -5.13 -8.26
C ASP A 47 -9.37 -3.90 -7.81
N VAL A 48 -10.60 -3.81 -8.19
CA VAL A 48 -11.47 -2.68 -7.89
C VAL A 48 -12.92 -3.13 -7.94
N VAL A 49 -13.78 -2.49 -7.16
CA VAL A 49 -15.23 -2.66 -7.29
C VAL A 49 -15.73 -2.23 -8.67
N PRO A 50 -16.93 -2.68 -9.09
CA PRO A 50 -17.56 -2.20 -10.32
C PRO A 50 -17.61 -0.68 -10.38
N ALA A 51 -17.53 -0.13 -11.60
CA ALA A 51 -17.50 1.32 -11.80
C ALA A 51 -18.71 2.05 -11.23
N GLY A 52 -19.90 1.43 -11.30
CA GLY A 52 -21.15 2.08 -10.96
C GLY A 52 -21.52 3.20 -11.96
N ASP A 53 -22.63 3.86 -11.69
CA ASP A 53 -23.14 4.97 -12.49
C ASP A 53 -22.83 6.33 -11.84
N GLY A 54 -23.06 7.42 -12.57
CA GLY A 54 -22.98 8.78 -12.04
C GLY A 54 -21.62 9.46 -12.24
N TRP A 55 -20.68 8.86 -12.97
CA TRP A 55 -19.43 9.52 -13.35
C TRP A 55 -19.67 10.75 -14.20
N SER A 56 -19.11 11.89 -13.81
CA SER A 56 -19.32 13.17 -14.47
C SER A 56 -18.03 13.96 -14.70
N VAL A 57 -16.95 13.57 -14.02
CA VAL A 57 -15.64 14.23 -14.14
C VAL A 57 -14.79 13.58 -15.20
N THR A 58 -14.81 12.26 -15.27
CA THR A 58 -14.15 11.44 -16.28
C THR A 58 -14.87 10.10 -16.41
N GLU A 59 -14.56 9.31 -17.42
CA GLU A 59 -14.97 7.92 -17.48
C GLU A 59 -14.23 7.09 -16.41
N PRO A 60 -14.85 6.06 -15.82
CA PRO A 60 -14.32 5.33 -14.67
C PRO A 60 -12.87 4.86 -14.80
N PHE A 61 -12.49 4.36 -15.98
CA PHE A 61 -11.18 3.78 -16.24
C PHE A 61 -10.29 4.65 -17.14
N VAL A 62 -10.65 5.94 -17.27
CA VAL A 62 -9.84 6.96 -17.97
C VAL A 62 -9.27 7.91 -16.92
N PRO A 63 -8.01 7.74 -16.50
CA PRO A 63 -7.43 8.57 -15.46
C PRO A 63 -7.34 10.03 -15.90
N LEU A 64 -7.79 10.95 -15.07
CA LEU A 64 -7.76 12.39 -15.32
C LEU A 64 -7.09 13.11 -14.16
N LEU A 65 -5.97 13.78 -14.44
CA LEU A 65 -5.35 14.70 -13.48
C LEU A 65 -5.95 16.10 -13.67
N ARG A 66 -6.61 16.61 -12.64
CA ARG A 66 -7.20 17.94 -12.64
C ARG A 66 -7.16 18.54 -11.23
N ASP A 67 -6.72 19.79 -11.12
CA ASP A 67 -6.69 20.56 -9.86
C ASP A 67 -6.00 19.83 -8.70
N GLY A 68 -4.85 19.15 -8.99
CA GLY A 68 -4.09 18.40 -8.02
C GLY A 68 -4.72 17.06 -7.59
N LYS A 69 -5.82 16.65 -8.20
CA LYS A 69 -6.50 15.38 -7.97
C LYS A 69 -6.38 14.46 -9.20
N LEU A 70 -6.11 13.20 -8.94
CA LEU A 70 -6.17 12.13 -9.95
C LEU A 70 -7.51 11.41 -9.80
N TYR A 71 -8.36 11.56 -10.82
CA TYR A 71 -9.68 10.92 -10.88
C TYR A 71 -9.61 9.59 -11.62
N GLY A 72 -10.38 8.61 -11.17
CA GLY A 72 -10.55 7.31 -11.80
C GLY A 72 -10.78 6.20 -10.78
N ARG A 73 -11.45 5.13 -11.18
CA ARG A 73 -11.70 3.97 -10.34
C ARG A 73 -10.39 3.28 -9.95
N GLY A 74 -10.16 3.06 -8.66
CA GLY A 74 -8.95 2.47 -8.11
C GLY A 74 -7.84 3.48 -7.87
N THR A 75 -8.08 4.79 -7.99
CA THR A 75 -7.07 5.80 -7.70
C THR A 75 -6.83 5.95 -6.21
N CYS A 76 -7.87 5.88 -5.39
CA CYS A 76 -7.80 5.92 -3.95
C CYS A 76 -7.72 4.50 -3.37
N ASP A 77 -8.50 3.59 -3.93
CA ASP A 77 -8.69 2.23 -3.45
C ASP A 77 -8.33 1.21 -4.54
N ASP A 78 -7.14 0.62 -4.53
CA ASP A 78 -5.98 0.84 -3.66
C ASP A 78 -4.70 1.07 -4.49
N LYS A 79 -4.85 1.30 -5.84
CA LYS A 79 -3.69 1.44 -6.76
C LYS A 79 -2.80 2.63 -6.45
N GLY A 80 -3.37 3.75 -5.97
CA GLY A 80 -2.60 4.91 -5.57
C GLY A 80 -1.69 4.59 -4.37
N PRO A 81 -2.25 4.10 -3.25
CA PRO A 81 -1.47 3.64 -2.11
C PRO A 81 -0.44 2.55 -2.44
N ALA A 82 -0.82 1.57 -3.28
CA ALA A 82 0.10 0.54 -3.78
C ALA A 82 1.32 1.14 -4.52
N VAL A 83 1.06 2.16 -5.35
CA VAL A 83 2.14 2.89 -6.05
C VAL A 83 2.97 3.70 -5.06
N ALA A 84 2.36 4.34 -4.05
CA ALA A 84 3.10 5.04 -3.00
C ALA A 84 4.07 4.11 -2.26
N ALA A 85 3.61 2.92 -1.89
CA ALA A 85 4.45 1.91 -1.25
C ALA A 85 5.62 1.47 -2.15
N LEU A 86 5.35 1.24 -3.44
CA LEU A 86 6.40 0.89 -4.40
C LEU A 86 7.44 2.02 -4.56
N TYR A 87 6.99 3.28 -4.59
CA TYR A 87 7.90 4.43 -4.68
C TYR A 87 8.63 4.72 -3.38
N ALA A 88 8.06 4.38 -2.22
CA ALA A 88 8.77 4.39 -0.95
C ALA A 88 9.96 3.42 -0.97
N MET A 89 9.74 2.18 -1.42
CA MET A 89 10.82 1.19 -1.60
C MET A 89 11.88 1.69 -2.58
N ARG A 90 11.46 2.29 -3.69
CA ARG A 90 12.37 2.92 -4.66
C ARG A 90 13.23 4.01 -4.01
N ALA A 91 12.63 4.92 -3.25
CA ALA A 91 13.32 6.03 -2.58
C ALA A 91 14.40 5.51 -1.62
N VAL A 92 14.08 4.54 -0.78
CA VAL A 92 15.03 3.89 0.14
C VAL A 92 16.21 3.29 -0.64
N ARG A 93 15.93 2.64 -1.76
CA ARG A 93 16.96 2.05 -2.62
C ARG A 93 17.84 3.09 -3.32
N GLU A 94 17.24 4.12 -3.95
CA GLU A 94 17.98 5.16 -4.67
C GLU A 94 18.86 6.02 -3.74
N LEU A 95 18.41 6.21 -2.50
CA LEU A 95 19.19 6.88 -1.44
C LEU A 95 20.27 5.97 -0.84
N ASN A 96 20.39 4.72 -1.29
CA ASN A 96 21.32 3.72 -0.78
C ASN A 96 21.24 3.53 0.74
N ILE A 97 20.03 3.60 1.31
CA ILE A 97 19.81 3.37 2.73
C ILE A 97 19.99 1.88 3.03
N SER A 98 20.90 1.57 3.96
CA SER A 98 21.17 0.19 4.33
C SER A 98 20.03 -0.38 5.17
N LEU A 99 19.55 -1.56 4.78
CA LEU A 99 18.51 -2.30 5.49
C LEU A 99 19.07 -3.61 6.05
N LYS A 100 18.84 -3.84 7.34
CA LYS A 100 19.17 -5.07 8.05
C LYS A 100 18.18 -6.19 7.78
N TYR A 101 16.93 -5.82 7.48
CA TYR A 101 15.82 -6.72 7.22
C TYR A 101 15.17 -6.43 5.88
N ASN A 102 14.48 -7.43 5.34
CA ASN A 102 13.69 -7.26 4.12
C ASN A 102 12.32 -6.66 4.43
N VAL A 103 11.88 -5.77 3.57
CA VAL A 103 10.48 -5.38 3.42
C VAL A 103 9.96 -5.96 2.12
N ARG A 104 8.75 -6.49 2.14
CA ARG A 104 8.07 -7.05 0.98
C ARG A 104 6.75 -6.32 0.72
N LEU A 105 6.58 -5.82 -0.48
CA LEU A 105 5.29 -5.34 -0.97
C LEU A 105 4.56 -6.51 -1.63
N ILE A 106 3.36 -6.80 -1.15
CA ILE A 106 2.46 -7.85 -1.63
C ILE A 106 1.27 -7.18 -2.29
N LEU A 107 0.98 -7.54 -3.53
CA LEU A 107 -0.07 -6.94 -4.34
C LEU A 107 -1.02 -8.02 -4.80
N GLY A 108 -2.20 -8.02 -4.20
CA GLY A 108 -3.27 -8.94 -4.52
C GLY A 108 -4.19 -8.46 -5.64
N ALA A 109 -5.10 -9.31 -6.05
CA ALA A 109 -6.06 -9.05 -7.12
C ALA A 109 -7.46 -9.63 -6.84
N ASP A 110 -7.81 -9.81 -5.57
CA ASP A 110 -9.08 -10.40 -5.11
C ASP A 110 -9.54 -9.83 -3.75
N GLU A 111 -9.05 -8.65 -3.35
CA GLU A 111 -9.42 -8.01 -2.09
C GLU A 111 -10.90 -7.73 -2.04
N GLU A 112 -11.42 -7.10 -3.07
CA GLU A 112 -12.81 -6.67 -3.23
C GLU A 112 -13.82 -7.81 -3.38
N THR A 113 -13.34 -9.05 -3.55
CA THR A 113 -14.21 -10.21 -3.83
C THR A 113 -13.94 -11.42 -2.95
N GLY A 114 -13.11 -11.30 -1.91
CA GLY A 114 -12.98 -12.33 -0.89
C GLY A 114 -11.57 -12.73 -0.45
N CYS A 115 -10.54 -11.96 -0.82
CA CYS A 115 -9.17 -12.07 -0.31
C CYS A 115 -8.51 -13.46 -0.47
N ARG A 116 -8.93 -14.27 -1.46
CA ARG A 116 -8.36 -15.60 -1.71
C ARG A 116 -6.92 -15.56 -2.22
N ASP A 117 -6.47 -14.41 -2.65
CA ASP A 117 -5.10 -14.11 -3.00
C ASP A 117 -4.18 -14.11 -1.78
N THR A 118 -4.63 -13.61 -0.63
CA THR A 118 -3.90 -13.69 0.64
C THR A 118 -3.76 -15.14 1.10
N ASP A 119 -4.81 -15.96 0.99
CA ASP A 119 -4.73 -17.40 1.27
C ASP A 119 -3.70 -18.08 0.36
N CYS A 120 -3.71 -17.74 -0.94
CA CYS A 120 -2.72 -18.22 -1.89
C CYS A 120 -1.31 -17.83 -1.47
N TYR A 121 -1.09 -16.56 -1.12
CA TYR A 121 0.22 -16.07 -0.72
C TYR A 121 0.72 -16.75 0.56
N TYR A 122 -0.07 -16.76 1.62
CA TYR A 122 0.33 -17.32 2.92
C TYR A 122 0.35 -18.84 2.98
N SER A 123 -0.15 -19.53 1.94
CA SER A 123 0.11 -20.96 1.78
C SER A 123 1.56 -21.27 1.38
N HIS A 124 2.28 -20.30 0.82
CA HIS A 124 3.68 -20.43 0.37
C HIS A 124 4.68 -19.70 1.29
N PHE A 125 4.24 -18.64 1.96
CA PHE A 125 5.09 -17.78 2.79
C PHE A 125 4.53 -17.66 4.20
N LYS A 126 5.44 -17.42 5.16
CA LYS A 126 5.03 -17.03 6.51
C LYS A 126 4.74 -15.54 6.52
N GLU A 127 3.79 -15.14 7.36
CA GLU A 127 3.55 -13.74 7.70
C GLU A 127 4.81 -13.12 8.31
N ALA A 128 5.15 -11.90 7.89
CA ALA A 128 6.23 -11.14 8.52
C ALA A 128 5.86 -10.77 9.97
N PRO A 129 6.87 -10.53 10.83
CA PRO A 129 6.63 -10.10 12.21
C PRO A 129 5.74 -8.86 12.33
N CYS A 130 5.78 -7.98 11.33
CA CYS A 130 4.99 -6.76 11.25
C CYS A 130 4.41 -6.62 9.84
N SER A 131 3.16 -6.16 9.74
CA SER A 131 2.51 -5.96 8.44
C SER A 131 1.59 -4.74 8.48
N TYR A 132 1.45 -4.05 7.35
CA TYR A 132 0.39 -3.06 7.21
C TYR A 132 -0.24 -3.08 5.82
N SER A 133 -1.52 -2.67 5.77
CA SER A 133 -2.23 -2.37 4.52
C SER A 133 -2.38 -0.86 4.40
N PRO A 134 -1.93 -0.23 3.28
CA PRO A 134 -2.14 1.19 3.03
C PRO A 134 -3.56 1.52 2.57
N ASP A 135 -4.48 0.60 2.75
CA ASP A 135 -5.87 0.64 2.38
C ASP A 135 -6.73 1.05 3.59
N GLY A 136 -6.71 2.32 3.92
CA GLY A 136 -7.44 2.86 5.06
C GLY A 136 -7.21 4.35 5.24
N GLU A 137 -7.56 4.88 6.42
CA GLU A 137 -7.43 6.29 6.76
C GLU A 137 -6.27 6.54 7.73
N TYR A 138 -5.66 7.72 7.65
CA TYR A 138 -4.78 8.26 8.68
C TYR A 138 -5.59 8.99 9.75
N PRO A 139 -5.06 9.11 10.98
CA PRO A 139 -3.96 8.42 11.65
C PRO A 139 -4.42 7.12 12.26
N VAL A 140 -4.11 6.01 11.67
CA VAL A 140 -4.45 4.69 12.16
C VAL A 140 -3.17 3.96 12.56
N ILE A 141 -3.04 3.30 13.50
CA ILE A 141 -3.42 2.54 14.66
C ILE A 141 -2.56 1.32 14.83
N ASN A 142 -2.11 1.09 15.98
CA ASN A 142 -1.48 -0.11 16.50
C ASN A 142 -0.31 -0.69 15.71
N LEU A 143 0.27 0.07 14.80
CA LEU A 143 1.68 -0.10 14.50
C LEU A 143 2.45 0.33 15.74
N GLU A 144 3.35 -0.52 16.20
CA GLU A 144 4.23 -0.20 17.31
C GLU A 144 4.82 1.21 17.16
N LYS A 145 5.33 1.78 18.24
CA LYS A 145 5.79 3.17 18.39
C LYS A 145 6.51 3.80 17.19
N GLY A 146 7.10 2.97 16.28
CA GLY A 146 7.78 3.44 15.06
C GLY A 146 6.86 4.07 14.00
N GLY A 147 5.73 3.47 13.70
CA GLY A 147 4.81 3.97 12.65
C GLY A 147 4.13 5.28 13.04
N LEU A 148 3.68 5.42 14.29
CA LEU A 148 3.10 6.67 14.80
C LEU A 148 4.13 7.80 14.82
N GLY A 149 5.37 7.53 15.23
CA GLY A 149 6.45 8.51 15.20
C GLY A 149 6.76 9.01 13.78
N CYS A 150 6.76 8.11 12.80
CA CYS A 150 6.92 8.49 11.39
C CYS A 150 5.75 9.34 10.91
N TYR A 151 4.51 8.99 11.29
CA TYR A 151 3.32 9.78 10.96
C TYR A 151 3.43 11.21 11.51
N GLU A 152 3.74 11.36 12.79
CA GLU A 152 3.91 12.68 13.44
C GLU A 152 4.99 13.52 12.76
N GLN A 153 6.10 12.89 12.35
CA GLN A 153 7.19 13.57 11.66
C GLN A 153 6.78 14.09 10.28
N VAL A 154 6.03 13.31 9.49
CA VAL A 154 5.64 13.68 8.12
C VAL A 154 4.43 14.59 8.10
N MET A 155 3.41 14.28 8.89
CA MET A 155 2.12 14.99 8.85
C MET A 155 2.09 16.20 9.76
N GLY A 156 2.97 16.27 10.78
CA GLY A 156 3.06 17.40 11.71
C GLY A 156 1.93 17.46 12.73
N GLU A 157 1.19 16.38 12.91
CA GLU A 157 0.09 16.27 13.86
C GLU A 157 0.17 14.96 14.66
N PRO A 158 -0.40 14.91 15.89
CA PRO A 158 -0.31 13.71 16.73
C PRO A 158 -0.99 12.51 16.10
N GLY A 159 -0.28 11.37 16.09
CA GLY A 159 -0.83 10.08 15.70
C GLY A 159 -1.84 9.58 16.72
N LYS A 160 -2.90 8.91 16.28
CA LYS A 160 -3.96 8.34 17.11
C LYS A 160 -4.29 6.93 16.65
N CYS A 161 -4.66 6.09 17.62
CA CYS A 161 -5.24 4.79 17.32
C CYS A 161 -6.75 4.92 17.13
N LEU A 162 -7.26 4.52 15.98
CA LEU A 162 -8.69 4.54 15.65
C LEU A 162 -9.17 3.12 15.29
N ALA A 163 -10.39 2.78 15.59
CA ALA A 163 -11.05 1.60 15.04
C ALA A 163 -11.89 2.04 13.84
N ILE A 164 -11.72 1.37 12.71
CA ILE A 164 -12.53 1.60 11.51
C ILE A 164 -13.51 0.45 11.31
N GLY A 165 -14.64 0.74 10.68
CA GLY A 165 -15.70 -0.26 10.43
C GLY A 165 -15.56 -1.02 9.11
N GLY A 166 -14.58 -0.69 8.28
CA GLY A 166 -14.27 -1.36 7.01
C GLY A 166 -13.31 -2.54 7.19
N GLY A 167 -13.28 -3.45 6.21
CA GLY A 167 -12.33 -4.54 6.14
C GLY A 167 -11.25 -4.25 5.11
N THR A 168 -10.02 -4.63 5.40
CA THR A 168 -8.90 -4.66 4.46
C THR A 168 -8.10 -5.93 4.71
N TYR A 169 -7.06 -6.19 3.94
CA TYR A 169 -6.13 -7.30 4.22
C TYR A 169 -5.65 -7.36 5.67
N ALA A 170 -5.63 -6.24 6.40
CA ALA A 170 -5.23 -6.21 7.81
C ALA A 170 -6.08 -7.13 8.69
N HIS A 171 -7.34 -7.43 8.33
CA HIS A 171 -8.20 -8.38 9.05
C HIS A 171 -7.70 -9.83 9.05
N PHE A 172 -6.91 -10.20 8.06
CA PHE A 172 -6.39 -11.56 7.91
C PHE A 172 -5.02 -11.75 8.54
N LEU A 173 -4.43 -10.67 9.06
CA LEU A 173 -3.08 -10.65 9.61
C LEU A 173 -3.12 -10.72 11.13
N LYS A 174 -2.21 -11.48 11.72
CA LYS A 174 -2.07 -11.57 13.19
C LYS A 174 -1.41 -10.31 13.76
N ASN A 175 -0.45 -9.77 13.04
CA ASN A 175 0.35 -8.61 13.43
C ASN A 175 0.23 -7.50 12.36
N GLY A 176 -0.96 -7.33 11.80
CA GLY A 176 -1.24 -6.38 10.74
C GLY A 176 -2.18 -5.27 11.16
N VAL A 177 -2.03 -4.13 10.51
CA VAL A 177 -2.86 -2.93 10.70
C VAL A 177 -3.17 -2.27 9.37
N ALA A 178 -4.26 -1.49 9.30
CA ALA A 178 -4.44 -0.52 8.24
C ALA A 178 -3.63 0.74 8.57
N PHE A 179 -2.89 1.31 7.58
CA PHE A 179 -2.02 2.46 7.80
C PHE A 179 -1.97 3.36 6.54
N GLY A 180 -2.93 4.25 6.42
CA GLY A 180 -3.10 5.16 5.28
C GLY A 180 -3.76 4.46 4.08
N ALA A 181 -3.90 5.13 2.90
CA ALA A 181 -3.28 6.42 2.58
C ALA A 181 -4.30 7.58 2.50
N SER A 182 -5.52 7.40 2.95
CA SER A 182 -6.56 8.42 2.94
C SER A 182 -6.53 9.29 4.21
N ARG A 183 -6.89 10.58 4.09
CA ARG A 183 -7.02 11.46 5.27
C ARG A 183 -8.40 11.33 5.88
N LEU A 184 -8.45 11.23 7.20
CA LEU A 184 -9.69 11.17 7.96
C LEU A 184 -10.59 12.40 7.65
N GLY A 185 -11.84 12.13 7.33
CA GLY A 185 -12.85 13.17 7.08
C GLY A 185 -12.77 13.83 5.70
N VAL A 186 -11.94 13.34 4.79
CA VAL A 186 -11.91 13.75 3.40
C VAL A 186 -12.69 12.74 2.56
N ASP A 187 -13.67 13.22 1.78
CA ASP A 187 -14.41 12.36 0.86
C ASP A 187 -13.64 12.20 -0.46
N TYR A 188 -13.09 11.03 -0.68
CA TYR A 188 -12.42 10.63 -1.92
C TYR A 188 -13.37 9.93 -2.90
N HIS A 189 -14.66 9.83 -2.56
CA HIS A 189 -15.66 9.07 -3.31
C HIS A 189 -15.27 7.60 -3.51
N MET A 190 -14.59 7.00 -2.52
CA MET A 190 -14.22 5.58 -2.52
C MET A 190 -15.46 4.73 -2.79
N HIS A 191 -15.37 3.73 -3.68
CA HIS A 191 -16.46 2.90 -4.19
C HIS A 191 -17.57 3.69 -4.93
N GLY A 192 -17.51 5.01 -4.98
CA GLY A 192 -18.48 5.89 -5.66
C GLY A 192 -18.04 6.36 -7.05
N ALA A 193 -18.90 7.12 -7.71
CA ALA A 193 -18.54 7.82 -8.94
C ALA A 193 -17.59 9.00 -8.63
N ASN A 194 -16.74 9.33 -9.60
CA ASN A 194 -15.73 10.39 -9.47
C ASN A 194 -14.70 10.13 -8.35
N GLU A 195 -14.44 8.86 -8.03
CA GLU A 195 -13.35 8.49 -7.14
C GLU A 195 -12.06 9.22 -7.53
N CYS A 196 -11.37 9.72 -6.53
CA CYS A 196 -10.14 10.47 -6.75
C CYS A 196 -9.17 10.31 -5.57
N LEU A 197 -7.90 10.62 -5.80
CA LEU A 197 -6.93 10.86 -4.74
C LEU A 197 -6.28 12.24 -4.92
N VAL A 198 -5.78 12.82 -3.85
CA VAL A 198 -5.00 14.06 -3.86
C VAL A 198 -3.53 13.69 -4.07
N VAL A 199 -2.91 14.23 -5.14
CA VAL A 199 -1.54 13.84 -5.53
C VAL A 199 -0.52 14.17 -4.43
N ASP A 200 -0.63 15.33 -3.80
CA ASP A 200 0.30 15.71 -2.72
C ASP A 200 0.18 14.79 -1.49
N GLU A 201 -1.02 14.27 -1.21
CA GLU A 201 -1.24 13.32 -0.11
C GLU A 201 -0.60 11.97 -0.40
N ILE A 202 -0.68 11.48 -1.63
CA ILE A 202 -0.04 10.23 -2.00
C ILE A 202 1.49 10.35 -2.02
N VAL A 203 2.03 11.52 -2.36
CA VAL A 203 3.48 11.79 -2.25
C VAL A 203 3.92 11.76 -0.77
N ARG A 204 3.16 12.39 0.12
CA ARG A 204 3.42 12.33 1.58
C ARG A 204 3.29 10.91 2.12
N SER A 205 2.34 10.13 1.61
CA SER A 205 2.22 8.71 1.97
C SER A 205 3.45 7.91 1.57
N ALA A 206 4.00 8.16 0.38
CA ALA A 206 5.25 7.52 -0.04
C ALA A 206 6.44 7.91 0.87
N GLU A 207 6.53 9.17 1.30
CA GLU A 207 7.53 9.63 2.27
C GLU A 207 7.36 8.92 3.61
N LEU A 208 6.13 8.88 4.13
CA LEU A 208 5.81 8.21 5.39
C LEU A 208 6.14 6.71 5.34
N PHE A 209 5.78 6.03 4.26
CA PHE A 209 6.10 4.61 4.09
C PHE A 209 7.61 4.38 3.99
N ALA A 210 8.36 5.27 3.32
CA ALA A 210 9.81 5.17 3.26
C ALA A 210 10.46 5.32 4.65
N LEU A 211 10.01 6.27 5.45
CA LEU A 211 10.48 6.43 6.84
C LEU A 211 10.11 5.22 7.71
N THR A 212 8.92 4.67 7.55
CA THR A 212 8.49 3.46 8.25
C THR A 212 9.36 2.25 7.88
N ILE A 213 9.69 2.09 6.60
CA ILE A 213 10.64 1.07 6.13
C ILE A 213 11.99 1.23 6.83
N VAL A 214 12.52 2.43 6.86
CA VAL A 214 13.84 2.71 7.50
C VAL A 214 13.78 2.47 9.01
N ALA A 215 12.71 2.89 9.66
CA ALA A 215 12.55 2.72 11.11
C ALA A 215 12.46 1.24 11.52
N LEU A 216 11.75 0.42 10.75
CA LEU A 216 11.46 -0.98 11.09
C LEU A 216 12.41 -2.01 10.45
N CYS A 217 13.08 -1.65 9.36
CA CYS A 217 13.96 -2.55 8.62
C CYS A 217 15.41 -2.04 8.47
N GLY A 218 15.71 -0.81 8.88
CA GLY A 218 17.04 -0.19 8.79
C GLY A 218 18.10 -0.81 9.71
N GLU A 219 19.32 -0.30 9.66
CA GLU A 219 20.47 -0.83 10.43
C GLU A 219 20.24 -0.85 11.94
N HIS A 220 19.48 0.11 12.46
CA HIS A 220 19.17 0.24 13.89
C HIS A 220 17.85 -0.41 14.30
N ALA A 221 17.17 -1.09 13.36
CA ALA A 221 15.94 -1.79 13.67
C ALA A 221 16.19 -2.98 14.61
N GLU A 222 15.35 -3.12 15.61
CA GLU A 222 15.34 -4.30 16.49
C GLU A 222 14.52 -5.43 15.85
N PRO A 223 14.89 -6.70 16.12
CA PRO A 223 14.06 -7.83 15.65
C PRO A 223 12.71 -7.81 16.36
N MET A 224 11.65 -8.01 15.61
CA MET A 224 10.26 -8.07 16.09
C MET A 224 9.81 -9.51 16.32
#